data_dc98dbfcd0d8cc464758836f675669f5
#
_entry.id   dc98dbfcd0d8cc464758836f675669f5
#
_cell.length_a   1.000
_cell.length_b   1.000
_cell.length_c   1.000
_cell.angle_alpha   90.00
_cell.angle_beta   90.00
_cell.angle_gamma   90.00
#
_symmetry.space_group_name_H-M   'P 1'
#
loop_
_entity.id
_entity.type
_entity.pdbx_description
1 polymer ?
#
loop_
_entity_poly.entity_id
_entity_poly.type
_entity_poly.pdbx_seq_one_letter_code
_entity_poly.pdbx_strand_id
1 'polypeptide(L)'
;MIAVTIVLSGCGSSAAQSKTTSTSSNVATTIRKEPYAQEKFLLGTYTRIRIYDEGKEAALKPAFARIEKLGDEITINQGGSEIDKINEEAGIKPVKVTDDMYYLLKEAYMYSEKSNGGFNMAIGAITQLWRIGFDDARKPAQSEIDEALKHIDYKKVQFNDQEKTVYLEEKGMIIDLGAIAKGYITDEVVKVLKKNKVTTAIVDLGGNVFVMGHSPRGADEPWTIGIQDPNSARGNVLGTIKETNKTVVTSGIYERYLEVDGKKYHHIFDSKTGYPYENDIASVSVVTDKSIDGDGLTTVAFDKGVKEGLAYIENETPKGTDAIFVTREGVVYVTDGLKDNFELGEDSGFTMGDRNDLK
;
A
#
# COMPACT_ATOMS: atom_id res chain seq x y z
N MET A 1 58.94 53.40 -61.01
CA MET A 1 59.07 52.63 -59.78
C MET A 1 57.93 51.59 -59.78
N ILE A 2 58.34 50.35 -59.98
CA ILE A 2 57.45 49.26 -60.43
C ILE A 2 57.00 48.53 -59.21
N ALA A 3 55.65 48.37 -59.02
CA ALA A 3 55.06 47.57 -58.00
C ALA A 3 54.82 46.15 -58.54
N VAL A 4 55.34 45.16 -57.91
CA VAL A 4 55.19 43.75 -58.22
C VAL A 4 54.08 43.18 -57.26
N THR A 5 53.01 42.69 -57.85
CA THR A 5 51.92 42.00 -57.11
C THR A 5 52.19 40.49 -57.18
N ILE A 6 52.39 39.89 -56.01
CA ILE A 6 52.49 38.42 -55.91
C ILE A 6 51.08 37.90 -55.46
N VAL A 7 50.48 37.03 -56.25
CA VAL A 7 49.24 36.29 -55.92
C VAL A 7 49.71 34.96 -55.35
N LEU A 8 49.34 34.71 -54.07
CA LEU A 8 49.48 33.41 -53.42
C LEU A 8 48.10 32.73 -53.36
N SER A 9 47.95 31.62 -54.10
CA SER A 9 46.85 30.75 -54.05
C SER A 9 46.97 29.85 -52.79
N GLY A 10 46.10 30.05 -51.82
CA GLY A 10 45.97 29.17 -50.64
C GLY A 10 44.90 28.11 -50.84
N CYS A 11 45.30 26.84 -50.90
CA CYS A 11 44.37 25.71 -50.81
C CYS A 11 43.72 25.62 -49.39
N GLY A 12 42.47 25.92 -49.31
CA GLY A 12 41.71 25.73 -48.09
C GLY A 12 41.26 24.28 -47.94
N SER A 13 41.80 23.56 -46.98
CA SER A 13 41.31 22.28 -46.55
C SER A 13 40.02 22.46 -45.74
N SER A 14 38.89 22.03 -46.27
CA SER A 14 37.61 21.96 -45.54
C SER A 14 37.67 20.84 -44.51
N ALA A 15 37.83 21.19 -43.25
CA ALA A 15 37.62 20.28 -42.13
C ALA A 15 36.08 20.02 -42.02
N ALA A 16 35.67 18.85 -42.42
CA ALA A 16 34.30 18.39 -42.16
C ALA A 16 34.12 18.16 -40.66
N GLN A 17 33.38 19.07 -40.01
CA GLN A 17 32.84 18.81 -38.68
C GLN A 17 31.80 17.69 -38.76
N SER A 18 32.17 16.49 -38.36
CA SER A 18 31.23 15.43 -38.08
C SER A 18 30.34 15.83 -36.88
N LYS A 19 29.14 16.27 -37.14
CA LYS A 19 28.10 16.31 -36.11
C LYS A 19 27.83 14.90 -35.69
N THR A 20 28.37 14.48 -34.55
CA THR A 20 27.91 13.31 -33.80
C THR A 20 26.51 13.63 -33.32
N THR A 21 25.52 13.30 -34.09
CA THR A 21 24.14 13.12 -33.63
C THR A 21 24.15 11.94 -32.69
N SER A 22 24.15 12.20 -31.38
CA SER A 22 23.80 11.20 -30.39
C SER A 22 22.32 10.86 -30.55
N THR A 23 22.04 9.91 -31.40
CA THR A 23 20.78 9.20 -31.43
C THR A 23 20.74 8.42 -30.12
N SER A 24 20.05 8.96 -29.11
CA SER A 24 19.58 8.14 -28.01
C SER A 24 18.57 7.17 -28.63
N SER A 25 19.03 5.99 -28.99
CA SER A 25 18.14 4.88 -29.33
C SER A 25 17.35 4.57 -28.06
N ASN A 26 16.10 4.99 -27.99
CA ASN A 26 15.12 4.35 -27.15
C ASN A 26 15.03 2.90 -27.63
N VAL A 27 15.85 2.04 -27.08
CA VAL A 27 15.69 0.59 -27.24
C VAL A 27 14.38 0.28 -26.56
N ALA A 28 13.32 0.05 -27.33
CA ALA A 28 12.05 -0.41 -26.80
C ALA A 28 12.34 -1.67 -25.97
N THR A 29 12.01 -1.65 -24.71
CA THR A 29 12.21 -2.80 -23.82
C THR A 29 11.34 -3.94 -24.32
N THR A 30 11.95 -5.09 -24.61
CA THR A 30 11.19 -6.29 -25.01
C THR A 30 10.45 -6.82 -23.79
N ILE A 31 9.14 -7.00 -23.92
CA ILE A 31 8.28 -7.55 -22.86
C ILE A 31 8.12 -9.06 -23.08
N ARG A 32 8.39 -9.81 -22.01
CA ARG A 32 8.29 -11.28 -21.96
C ARG A 32 6.84 -11.70 -21.72
N LYS A 33 6.46 -12.86 -22.22
CA LYS A 33 5.19 -13.52 -21.84
C LYS A 33 5.27 -14.10 -20.44
N GLU A 34 6.40 -14.76 -20.10
CA GLU A 34 6.67 -15.33 -18.78
C GLU A 34 7.61 -14.40 -17.98
N PRO A 35 7.24 -14.01 -16.75
CA PRO A 35 8.02 -13.09 -15.95
C PRO A 35 9.28 -13.74 -15.35
N TYR A 36 10.26 -12.92 -15.01
CA TYR A 36 11.16 -13.23 -13.91
C TYR A 36 10.37 -13.06 -12.61
N ALA A 37 10.28 -14.11 -11.79
CA ALA A 37 9.47 -14.10 -10.60
C ALA A 37 10.27 -14.55 -9.37
N GLN A 38 10.04 -13.88 -8.26
CA GLN A 38 10.54 -14.31 -6.96
C GLN A 38 9.43 -14.18 -5.92
N GLU A 39 9.38 -15.15 -4.99
CA GLU A 39 8.44 -15.18 -3.87
C GLU A 39 9.18 -15.46 -2.58
N LYS A 40 8.80 -14.76 -1.51
CA LYS A 40 9.27 -14.98 -0.14
C LYS A 40 8.13 -14.81 0.85
N PHE A 41 8.21 -15.45 2.01
CA PHE A 41 7.33 -15.16 3.13
C PHE A 41 7.97 -14.04 3.97
N LEU A 42 7.43 -12.83 3.87
CA LEU A 42 7.91 -11.62 4.56
C LEU A 42 6.71 -10.83 5.09
N LEU A 43 6.90 -10.03 6.13
CA LEU A 43 5.84 -9.19 6.71
C LEU A 43 4.60 -10.01 7.16
N GLY A 44 4.80 -11.28 7.51
CA GLY A 44 3.73 -12.20 7.89
C GLY A 44 2.81 -12.62 6.74
N THR A 45 3.27 -12.51 5.48
CA THR A 45 2.51 -12.86 4.29
C THR A 45 3.40 -13.34 3.15
N TYR A 46 2.79 -13.92 2.10
CA TYR A 46 3.49 -14.18 0.84
C TYR A 46 3.69 -12.89 0.07
N THR A 47 4.93 -12.62 -0.26
CA THR A 47 5.37 -11.46 -1.03
C THR A 47 5.91 -11.93 -2.36
N ARG A 48 5.36 -11.44 -3.47
CA ARG A 48 5.73 -11.86 -4.82
C ARG A 48 5.99 -10.66 -5.72
N ILE A 49 7.10 -10.69 -6.46
CA ILE A 49 7.42 -9.71 -7.50
C ILE A 49 7.60 -10.45 -8.83
N ARG A 50 6.94 -9.94 -9.88
CA ARG A 50 7.03 -10.45 -11.25
C ARG A 50 7.47 -9.31 -12.16
N ILE A 51 8.57 -9.49 -12.90
CA ILE A 51 9.13 -8.51 -13.84
C ILE A 51 9.04 -9.10 -15.24
N TYR A 52 8.43 -8.37 -16.16
CA TYR A 52 8.21 -8.81 -17.54
C TYR A 52 9.20 -8.19 -18.54
N ASP A 53 10.01 -7.21 -18.13
CA ASP A 53 11.05 -6.62 -18.98
C ASP A 53 12.22 -7.57 -19.18
N GLU A 54 12.58 -7.84 -20.44
CA GLU A 54 13.73 -8.69 -20.79
C GLU A 54 15.04 -8.10 -20.20
N GLY A 55 15.85 -9.00 -19.59
CA GLY A 55 17.13 -8.63 -18.99
C GLY A 55 17.04 -7.84 -17.69
N LYS A 56 15.85 -7.75 -17.03
CA LYS A 56 15.65 -7.03 -15.77
C LYS A 56 15.54 -7.91 -14.53
N GLU A 57 15.83 -9.19 -14.63
CA GLU A 57 15.78 -10.12 -13.49
C GLU A 57 16.60 -9.62 -12.27
N ALA A 58 17.75 -9.01 -12.54
CA ALA A 58 18.62 -8.49 -11.47
C ALA A 58 17.95 -7.43 -10.56
N ALA A 59 16.86 -6.81 -10.99
CA ALA A 59 16.11 -5.85 -10.19
C ALA A 59 15.31 -6.50 -9.04
N LEU A 60 15.06 -7.81 -9.08
CA LEU A 60 14.42 -8.55 -7.99
C LEU A 60 15.21 -8.47 -6.69
N LYS A 61 16.55 -8.61 -6.77
CA LYS A 61 17.41 -8.61 -5.58
C LYS A 61 17.32 -7.31 -4.77
N PRO A 62 17.53 -6.10 -5.34
CA PRO A 62 17.39 -4.86 -4.58
C PRO A 62 15.93 -4.59 -4.16
N ALA A 63 14.93 -5.06 -4.90
CA ALA A 63 13.52 -4.93 -4.52
C ALA A 63 13.21 -5.72 -3.23
N PHE A 64 13.60 -6.99 -3.15
CA PHE A 64 13.44 -7.79 -1.93
C PHE A 64 14.27 -7.26 -0.76
N ALA A 65 15.52 -6.81 -1.01
CA ALA A 65 16.33 -6.19 0.05
C ALA A 65 15.66 -4.93 0.64
N ARG A 66 14.94 -4.16 -0.17
CA ARG A 66 14.17 -3.00 0.32
C ARG A 66 13.00 -3.43 1.21
N ILE A 67 12.29 -4.50 0.85
CA ILE A 67 11.19 -5.05 1.67
C ILE A 67 11.73 -5.52 3.02
N GLU A 68 12.81 -6.30 3.03
CA GLU A 68 13.42 -6.83 4.25
C GLU A 68 13.86 -5.68 5.17
N LYS A 69 14.61 -4.70 4.62
CA LYS A 69 15.08 -3.54 5.38
C LYS A 69 13.92 -2.79 6.05
N LEU A 70 12.89 -2.44 5.29
CA LEU A 70 11.75 -1.68 5.83
C LEU A 70 10.92 -2.52 6.81
N GLY A 71 10.77 -3.83 6.55
CA GLY A 71 10.12 -4.74 7.47
C GLY A 71 10.78 -4.77 8.84
N ASP A 72 12.11 -4.85 8.88
CA ASP A 72 12.90 -4.84 10.12
C ASP A 72 12.81 -3.51 10.87
N GLU A 73 12.70 -2.37 10.15
CA GLU A 73 12.58 -1.05 10.73
C GLU A 73 11.18 -0.75 11.32
N ILE A 74 10.12 -1.40 10.77
CA ILE A 74 8.71 -1.09 11.09
C ILE A 74 8.13 -2.06 12.13
N THR A 75 8.59 -3.32 12.18
CA THR A 75 7.97 -4.36 13.02
C THR A 75 7.96 -3.98 14.51
N ILE A 76 6.85 -4.31 15.20
CA ILE A 76 6.74 -4.20 16.68
C ILE A 76 6.66 -5.58 17.35
N ASN A 77 6.95 -6.65 16.61
CA ASN A 77 6.75 -8.03 17.07
C ASN A 77 8.04 -8.83 17.22
N GLN A 78 9.21 -8.24 16.87
CA GLN A 78 10.51 -8.92 16.91
C GLN A 78 11.55 -8.24 17.80
N GLY A 79 11.25 -7.01 18.27
CA GLY A 79 12.14 -6.19 19.08
C GLY A 79 13.28 -5.53 18.28
N GLY A 80 13.68 -4.33 18.70
CA GLY A 80 14.83 -3.60 18.16
C GLY A 80 14.60 -2.78 16.91
N SER A 81 13.38 -2.69 16.40
CA SER A 81 13.00 -1.80 15.29
C SER A 81 13.07 -0.32 15.68
N GLU A 82 12.90 0.58 14.69
CA GLU A 82 12.75 2.01 15.00
C GLU A 82 11.43 2.30 15.72
N ILE A 83 10.36 1.59 15.38
CA ILE A 83 9.05 1.72 16.05
C ILE A 83 9.11 1.18 17.48
N ASP A 84 9.79 0.06 17.73
CA ASP A 84 9.98 -0.44 19.10
C ASP A 84 10.68 0.61 19.98
N LYS A 85 11.74 1.27 19.48
CA LYS A 85 12.44 2.32 20.23
C LYS A 85 11.54 3.49 20.56
N ILE A 86 10.64 3.90 19.64
CA ILE A 86 9.65 4.96 19.93
C ILE A 86 8.70 4.51 21.03
N ASN A 87 8.21 3.27 20.95
CA ASN A 87 7.27 2.70 21.91
C ASN A 87 7.90 2.51 23.30
N GLU A 88 9.16 2.07 23.37
CA GLU A 88 9.92 1.92 24.62
C GLU A 88 10.18 3.26 25.33
N GLU A 89 10.33 4.35 24.57
CA GLU A 89 10.59 5.69 25.10
C GLU A 89 9.31 6.51 25.31
N ALA A 90 8.12 5.89 25.20
CA ALA A 90 6.83 6.55 25.41
C ALA A 90 6.73 7.15 26.82
N GLY A 91 6.40 8.45 26.91
CA GLY A 91 6.35 9.22 28.14
C GLY A 91 7.72 9.58 28.73
N ILE A 92 8.84 9.28 28.03
CA ILE A 92 10.20 9.49 28.53
C ILE A 92 10.92 10.58 27.72
N LYS A 93 11.13 10.36 26.41
CA LYS A 93 11.85 11.31 25.54
C LYS A 93 11.55 11.11 24.06
N PRO A 94 11.78 12.13 23.21
CA PRO A 94 11.73 12.01 21.76
C PRO A 94 12.79 11.03 21.22
N VAL A 95 12.43 10.30 20.17
CA VAL A 95 13.30 9.35 19.46
C VAL A 95 13.56 9.84 18.05
N LYS A 96 14.83 9.91 17.67
CA LYS A 96 15.23 10.23 16.28
C LYS A 96 15.08 9.00 15.41
N VAL A 97 14.47 9.18 14.22
CA VAL A 97 14.20 8.12 13.25
C VAL A 97 14.82 8.44 11.89
N THR A 98 14.86 7.45 11.00
CA THR A 98 15.27 7.64 9.60
C THR A 98 14.24 8.48 8.82
N ASP A 99 14.64 9.01 7.66
CA ASP A 99 13.71 9.75 6.78
C ASP A 99 12.55 8.87 6.30
N ASP A 100 12.81 7.60 6.01
CA ASP A 100 11.80 6.61 5.65
C ASP A 100 10.74 6.48 6.74
N MET A 101 11.18 6.27 7.97
CA MET A 101 10.30 6.07 9.11
C MET A 101 9.55 7.37 9.46
N TYR A 102 10.25 8.51 9.42
CA TYR A 102 9.61 9.81 9.67
C TYR A 102 8.48 10.09 8.68
N TYR A 103 8.71 9.82 7.38
CA TYR A 103 7.70 9.95 6.34
C TYR A 103 6.49 9.05 6.62
N LEU A 104 6.73 7.76 6.88
CA LEU A 104 5.65 6.79 7.14
C LEU A 104 4.82 7.17 8.37
N LEU A 105 5.46 7.62 9.45
CA LEU A 105 4.79 8.09 10.66
C LEU A 105 3.94 9.35 10.42
N LYS A 106 4.42 10.29 9.60
CA LYS A 106 3.66 11.49 9.21
C LYS A 106 2.43 11.13 8.37
N GLU A 107 2.55 10.19 7.42
CA GLU A 107 1.41 9.70 6.65
C GLU A 107 0.38 8.99 7.55
N ALA A 108 0.84 8.14 8.48
CA ALA A 108 -0.04 7.48 9.45
C ALA A 108 -0.76 8.49 10.36
N TYR A 109 -0.07 9.55 10.78
CA TYR A 109 -0.66 10.64 11.54
C TYR A 109 -1.74 11.39 10.73
N MET A 110 -1.44 11.72 9.47
CA MET A 110 -2.38 12.37 8.56
C MET A 110 -3.67 11.55 8.37
N TYR A 111 -3.57 10.23 8.21
CA TYR A 111 -4.76 9.37 8.14
C TYR A 111 -5.50 9.30 9.47
N SER A 112 -4.79 9.33 10.60
CA SER A 112 -5.42 9.41 11.94
C SER A 112 -6.21 10.70 12.11
N GLU A 113 -5.68 11.84 11.67
CA GLU A 113 -6.38 13.14 11.69
C GLU A 113 -7.60 13.15 10.76
N LYS A 114 -7.41 12.81 9.49
CA LYS A 114 -8.49 12.86 8.47
C LYS A 114 -9.67 11.96 8.80
N SER A 115 -9.43 10.83 9.45
CA SER A 115 -10.48 9.90 9.87
C SER A 115 -11.01 10.17 11.28
N ASN A 116 -10.49 11.19 11.98
CA ASN A 116 -10.79 11.46 13.37
C ASN A 116 -10.62 10.21 14.26
N GLY A 117 -9.52 9.46 14.00
CA GLY A 117 -9.13 8.27 14.74
C GLY A 117 -9.79 6.96 14.26
N GLY A 118 -10.58 6.95 13.19
CA GLY A 118 -11.04 5.71 12.55
C GLY A 118 -9.87 4.86 12.06
N PHE A 119 -8.93 5.46 11.32
CA PHE A 119 -7.55 4.97 11.29
C PHE A 119 -6.81 5.58 12.49
N ASN A 120 -6.11 4.77 13.28
CA ASN A 120 -5.40 5.29 14.44
C ASN A 120 -4.01 4.67 14.56
N MET A 121 -2.97 5.46 14.32
CA MET A 121 -1.59 4.99 14.40
C MET A 121 -1.15 4.58 15.80
N ALA A 122 -1.82 5.06 16.86
CA ALA A 122 -1.53 4.74 18.25
C ALA A 122 -2.35 3.54 18.77
N ILE A 123 -2.96 2.74 17.88
CA ILE A 123 -3.83 1.59 18.23
C ILE A 123 -3.05 0.42 18.87
N GLY A 124 -1.72 0.49 18.94
CA GLY A 124 -0.85 -0.60 19.31
C GLY A 124 -1.16 -1.23 20.66
N ALA A 125 -1.63 -0.47 21.66
CA ALA A 125 -2.04 -1.03 22.95
C ALA A 125 -3.19 -2.05 22.80
N ILE A 126 -4.10 -1.85 21.85
CA ILE A 126 -5.20 -2.79 21.55
C ILE A 126 -4.68 -3.96 20.71
N THR A 127 -3.92 -3.71 19.63
CA THR A 127 -3.44 -4.80 18.76
C THR A 127 -2.53 -5.76 19.51
N GLN A 128 -1.65 -5.27 20.39
CA GLN A 128 -0.78 -6.09 21.24
C GLN A 128 -1.54 -6.83 22.35
N LEU A 129 -2.68 -6.31 22.78
CA LEU A 129 -3.51 -6.96 23.77
C LEU A 129 -4.28 -8.18 23.19
N TRP A 130 -4.81 -8.05 21.98
CA TRP A 130 -5.55 -9.10 21.29
C TRP A 130 -4.65 -10.10 20.56
N ARG A 131 -3.54 -9.65 19.99
CA ARG A 131 -2.57 -10.42 19.20
C ARG A 131 -3.18 -11.28 18.09
N ILE A 132 -4.24 -10.81 17.45
CA ILE A 132 -4.90 -11.55 16.35
C ILE A 132 -3.93 -11.77 15.20
N GLY A 133 -3.79 -13.05 14.79
CA GLY A 133 -2.85 -13.49 13.78
C GLY A 133 -1.53 -14.04 14.32
N PHE A 134 -1.38 -14.14 15.64
CA PHE A 134 -0.26 -14.79 16.34
C PHE A 134 -0.75 -15.99 17.15
N ASP A 135 0.17 -16.91 17.49
CA ASP A 135 -0.15 -18.15 18.21
C ASP A 135 -0.70 -17.91 19.62
N ASP A 136 -0.40 -16.77 20.21
CA ASP A 136 -0.85 -16.33 21.53
C ASP A 136 -2.07 -15.39 21.49
N ALA A 137 -2.79 -15.37 20.36
CA ALA A 137 -4.02 -14.57 20.20
C ALA A 137 -5.05 -14.96 21.26
N ARG A 138 -5.67 -13.95 21.88
CA ARG A 138 -6.71 -14.17 22.90
C ARG A 138 -7.77 -13.08 22.85
N LYS A 139 -8.95 -13.39 23.38
CA LYS A 139 -9.95 -12.37 23.69
C LYS A 139 -9.63 -11.79 25.08
N PRO A 140 -9.27 -10.50 25.19
CA PRO A 140 -9.00 -9.88 26.49
C PRO A 140 -10.29 -9.74 27.35
N ALA A 141 -10.09 -9.57 28.67
CA ALA A 141 -11.17 -9.13 29.54
C ALA A 141 -11.52 -7.66 29.28
N GLN A 142 -12.77 -7.27 29.54
CA GLN A 142 -13.23 -5.89 29.30
C GLN A 142 -12.37 -4.87 30.03
N SER A 143 -11.98 -5.16 31.27
CA SER A 143 -11.12 -4.26 32.07
C SER A 143 -9.72 -4.05 31.47
N GLU A 144 -9.18 -5.04 30.74
CA GLU A 144 -7.91 -4.90 30.03
C GLU A 144 -8.07 -4.00 28.80
N ILE A 145 -9.20 -4.15 28.08
CA ILE A 145 -9.55 -3.30 26.93
C ILE A 145 -9.73 -1.85 27.39
N ASP A 146 -10.51 -1.64 28.46
CA ASP A 146 -10.78 -0.30 29.02
C ASP A 146 -9.49 0.40 29.47
N GLU A 147 -8.50 -0.34 29.96
CA GLU A 147 -7.19 0.19 30.30
C GLU A 147 -6.38 0.56 29.06
N ALA A 148 -6.32 -0.35 28.07
CA ALA A 148 -5.60 -0.13 26.81
C ALA A 148 -6.14 1.07 26.03
N LEU A 149 -7.47 1.28 26.04
CA LEU A 149 -8.12 2.42 25.37
C LEU A 149 -7.65 3.79 25.87
N LYS A 150 -7.12 3.89 27.10
CA LYS A 150 -6.59 5.15 27.63
C LYS A 150 -5.30 5.59 26.92
N HIS A 151 -4.63 4.66 26.21
CA HIS A 151 -3.31 4.87 25.61
C HIS A 151 -3.32 4.97 24.07
N ILE A 152 -4.50 5.08 23.43
CA ILE A 152 -4.61 5.08 21.96
C ILE A 152 -4.92 6.47 21.35
N ASP A 153 -4.60 7.55 22.01
CA ASP A 153 -4.81 8.92 21.50
C ASP A 153 -3.68 9.35 20.55
N TYR A 154 -3.93 9.27 19.21
CA TYR A 154 -2.96 9.70 18.21
C TYR A 154 -2.57 11.19 18.33
N LYS A 155 -3.42 12.06 18.94
CA LYS A 155 -3.13 13.49 19.12
C LYS A 155 -1.98 13.75 20.08
N LYS A 156 -1.61 12.74 20.88
CA LYS A 156 -0.46 12.76 21.79
C LYS A 156 0.84 12.27 21.15
N VAL A 157 0.85 12.09 19.81
CA VAL A 157 2.06 11.80 19.04
C VAL A 157 2.62 13.13 18.53
N GLN A 158 3.80 13.52 19.01
CA GLN A 158 4.47 14.76 18.62
C GLN A 158 5.59 14.53 17.61
N PHE A 159 5.75 15.47 16.69
CA PHE A 159 6.78 15.46 15.65
C PHE A 159 7.65 16.70 15.71
N ASN A 160 8.96 16.52 15.50
CA ASN A 160 9.90 17.60 15.22
C ASN A 160 10.48 17.43 13.83
N ASP A 161 10.05 18.27 12.88
CA ASP A 161 10.43 18.18 11.47
C ASP A 161 11.92 18.48 11.22
N GLN A 162 12.57 19.30 12.07
CA GLN A 162 13.98 19.68 11.90
C GLN A 162 14.92 18.56 12.35
N GLU A 163 14.60 17.93 13.47
CA GLU A 163 15.44 16.89 14.08
C GLU A 163 15.06 15.47 13.61
N LYS A 164 13.89 15.32 12.95
CA LYS A 164 13.29 14.02 12.61
C LYS A 164 13.09 13.16 13.85
N THR A 165 12.50 13.75 14.90
CA THR A 165 12.17 13.04 16.13
C THR A 165 10.67 12.87 16.29
N VAL A 166 10.29 11.77 16.95
CA VAL A 166 8.90 11.43 17.31
C VAL A 166 8.84 11.19 18.80
N TYR A 167 7.80 11.69 19.45
CA TYR A 167 7.58 11.56 20.89
C TYR A 167 6.14 11.15 21.17
N LEU A 168 5.96 10.14 22.00
CA LEU A 168 4.68 9.73 22.58
C LEU A 168 4.58 10.36 23.97
N GLU A 169 3.58 11.21 24.18
CA GLU A 169 3.46 12.01 25.41
C GLU A 169 3.24 11.16 26.68
N GLU A 170 2.63 9.99 26.54
CA GLU A 170 2.23 9.18 27.69
C GLU A 170 2.85 7.79 27.66
N LYS A 171 3.26 7.33 28.83
CA LYS A 171 3.70 5.95 29.04
C LYS A 171 2.55 4.98 28.72
N GLY A 172 2.84 3.92 28.00
CA GLY A 172 1.85 2.90 27.60
C GLY A 172 1.24 3.14 26.21
N MET A 173 1.48 4.30 25.58
CA MET A 173 1.18 4.49 24.17
C MET A 173 2.04 3.56 23.32
N ILE A 174 1.46 2.97 22.28
CA ILE A 174 2.15 2.09 21.34
C ILE A 174 1.69 2.45 19.93
N ILE A 175 2.66 2.83 19.08
CA ILE A 175 2.44 2.97 17.64
C ILE A 175 2.41 1.59 17.01
N ASP A 176 1.42 1.35 16.17
CA ASP A 176 1.33 0.19 15.28
C ASP A 176 1.02 0.67 13.84
N LEU A 177 1.92 0.37 12.92
CA LEU A 177 1.83 0.76 11.52
C LEU A 177 1.33 -0.37 10.61
N GLY A 178 0.83 -1.47 11.16
CA GLY A 178 0.37 -2.65 10.41
C GLY A 178 -0.70 -2.34 9.36
N ALA A 179 -1.50 -1.30 9.60
CA ALA A 179 -2.56 -0.86 8.69
C ALA A 179 -2.10 0.07 7.53
N ILE A 180 -0.79 0.40 7.43
CA ILE A 180 -0.27 1.30 6.39
C ILE A 180 1.11 0.88 5.86
N ALA A 181 1.80 0.01 6.59
CA ALA A 181 3.20 -0.35 6.30
C ALA A 181 3.37 -1.08 4.96
N LYS A 182 2.48 -2.02 4.63
CA LYS A 182 2.58 -2.79 3.38
C LYS A 182 2.43 -1.89 2.16
N GLY A 183 1.51 -0.92 2.21
CA GLY A 183 1.33 0.07 1.17
C GLY A 183 2.58 0.91 0.96
N TYR A 184 3.16 1.44 2.02
CA TYR A 184 4.41 2.16 1.96
C TYR A 184 5.56 1.32 1.36
N ILE A 185 5.73 0.08 1.82
CA ILE A 185 6.75 -0.83 1.31
C ILE A 185 6.53 -1.13 -0.18
N THR A 186 5.27 -1.33 -0.61
CA THR A 186 4.93 -1.54 -2.01
C THR A 186 5.35 -0.34 -2.88
N ASP A 187 5.07 0.89 -2.45
CA ASP A 187 5.47 2.10 -3.16
C ASP A 187 7.00 2.23 -3.25
N GLU A 188 7.71 1.89 -2.19
CA GLU A 188 9.18 1.89 -2.17
C GLU A 188 9.77 0.82 -3.12
N VAL A 189 9.17 -0.38 -3.18
CA VAL A 189 9.55 -1.41 -4.16
C VAL A 189 9.35 -0.91 -5.59
N VAL A 190 8.21 -0.28 -5.87
CA VAL A 190 7.94 0.32 -7.19
C VAL A 190 8.99 1.38 -7.56
N LYS A 191 9.43 2.21 -6.59
CA LYS A 191 10.55 3.15 -6.81
C LYS A 191 11.86 2.44 -7.15
N VAL A 192 12.17 1.34 -6.45
CA VAL A 192 13.36 0.52 -6.76
C VAL A 192 13.27 -0.07 -8.16
N LEU A 193 12.12 -0.63 -8.56
CA LEU A 193 11.91 -1.17 -9.91
C LEU A 193 12.08 -0.09 -10.99
N LYS A 194 11.44 1.08 -10.82
CA LYS A 194 11.57 2.24 -11.72
C LYS A 194 13.02 2.71 -11.85
N LYS A 195 13.77 2.78 -10.73
CA LYS A 195 15.20 3.13 -10.72
C LYS A 195 16.04 2.14 -11.54
N ASN A 196 15.67 0.87 -11.55
CA ASN A 196 16.27 -0.19 -12.35
C ASN A 196 15.72 -0.25 -13.80
N LYS A 197 14.93 0.76 -14.19
CA LYS A 197 14.34 0.88 -15.53
C LYS A 197 13.44 -0.31 -15.90
N VAL A 198 12.74 -0.87 -14.91
CA VAL A 198 11.64 -1.79 -15.12
C VAL A 198 10.42 -0.98 -15.52
N THR A 199 9.68 -1.42 -16.53
CA THR A 199 8.49 -0.75 -17.05
C THR A 199 7.23 -1.57 -16.89
N THR A 200 7.35 -2.90 -16.75
CA THR A 200 6.24 -3.84 -16.71
C THR A 200 6.45 -4.87 -15.59
N ALA A 201 5.66 -4.76 -14.54
CA ALA A 201 5.80 -5.61 -13.37
C ALA A 201 4.48 -5.75 -12.58
N ILE A 202 4.41 -6.78 -11.74
CA ILE A 202 3.42 -6.91 -10.67
C ILE A 202 4.19 -7.02 -9.35
N VAL A 203 3.80 -6.20 -8.37
CA VAL A 203 4.25 -6.28 -6.98
C VAL A 203 3.04 -6.67 -6.13
N ASP A 204 3.14 -7.79 -5.41
CA ASP A 204 2.09 -8.31 -4.55
C ASP A 204 2.66 -8.56 -3.15
N LEU A 205 2.24 -7.76 -2.19
CA LEU A 205 2.59 -7.87 -0.78
C LEU A 205 1.34 -8.28 0.03
N GLY A 206 0.88 -9.51 -0.20
CA GLY A 206 -0.20 -10.10 0.59
C GLY A 206 -1.52 -9.32 0.53
N GLY A 207 -1.96 -8.97 -0.69
CA GLY A 207 -3.19 -8.23 -0.94
C GLY A 207 -3.01 -6.75 -1.29
N ASN A 208 -1.80 -6.20 -1.14
CA ASN A 208 -1.40 -4.94 -1.75
C ASN A 208 -0.81 -5.26 -3.12
N VAL A 209 -1.60 -5.11 -4.17
CA VAL A 209 -1.20 -5.46 -5.53
C VAL A 209 -0.99 -4.20 -6.35
N PHE A 210 0.25 -3.90 -6.73
CA PHE A 210 0.57 -2.83 -7.68
C PHE A 210 0.84 -3.43 -9.06
N VAL A 211 0.16 -2.93 -10.08
CA VAL A 211 0.43 -3.28 -11.49
C VAL A 211 1.13 -2.12 -12.19
N MET A 212 2.29 -2.41 -12.77
CA MET A 212 3.16 -1.43 -13.42
C MET A 212 3.14 -1.63 -14.93
N GLY A 213 2.92 -0.55 -15.69
CA GLY A 213 2.82 -0.61 -17.14
C GLY A 213 1.60 -1.40 -17.63
N HIS A 214 1.67 -1.92 -18.83
CA HIS A 214 0.62 -2.68 -19.47
C HIS A 214 0.85 -4.19 -19.37
N SER A 215 -0.21 -4.97 -19.52
CA SER A 215 -0.15 -6.44 -19.53
C SER A 215 0.69 -6.94 -20.71
N PRO A 216 1.49 -8.02 -20.57
CA PRO A 216 2.23 -8.62 -21.67
C PRO A 216 1.35 -9.33 -22.71
N ARG A 217 0.02 -9.33 -22.54
CA ARG A 217 -0.94 -9.98 -23.45
C ARG A 217 -1.16 -9.20 -24.74
N GLY A 218 -0.93 -7.87 -24.75
CA GLY A 218 -1.08 -7.03 -25.92
C GLY A 218 -0.41 -5.67 -25.73
N ALA A 219 -0.20 -4.95 -26.83
CA ALA A 219 0.21 -3.55 -26.78
C ALA A 219 -0.92 -2.73 -26.13
N ASP A 220 -0.58 -1.93 -25.13
CA ASP A 220 -1.52 -1.09 -24.38
C ASP A 220 -2.66 -1.83 -23.67
N GLU A 221 -2.56 -3.17 -23.54
CA GLU A 221 -3.56 -3.97 -22.82
C GLU A 221 -3.44 -3.72 -21.30
N PRO A 222 -4.51 -3.29 -20.59
CA PRO A 222 -4.47 -3.14 -19.15
C PRO A 222 -4.33 -4.49 -18.45
N TRP A 223 -3.91 -4.46 -17.19
CA TRP A 223 -3.91 -5.63 -16.33
C TRP A 223 -5.33 -5.97 -15.89
N THR A 224 -5.72 -7.23 -15.96
CA THR A 224 -6.93 -7.73 -15.32
C THR A 224 -6.58 -8.16 -13.90
N ILE A 225 -7.18 -7.52 -12.90
CA ILE A 225 -6.94 -7.76 -11.48
C ILE A 225 -8.20 -8.38 -10.88
N GLY A 226 -8.03 -9.55 -10.26
CA GLY A 226 -9.12 -10.22 -9.56
C GLY A 226 -9.38 -9.61 -8.18
N ILE A 227 -10.63 -9.42 -7.83
CA ILE A 227 -11.09 -9.03 -6.49
C ILE A 227 -11.43 -10.30 -5.71
N GLN A 228 -10.74 -10.48 -4.58
CA GLN A 228 -10.84 -11.70 -3.75
C GLN A 228 -12.26 -11.92 -3.24
N ASP A 229 -12.76 -13.14 -3.38
CA ASP A 229 -13.97 -13.60 -2.72
C ASP A 229 -13.70 -13.77 -1.20
N PRO A 230 -14.40 -13.00 -0.32
CA PRO A 230 -14.19 -13.07 1.11
C PRO A 230 -14.63 -14.39 1.76
N ASN A 231 -15.43 -15.20 1.07
CA ASN A 231 -15.97 -16.46 1.56
C ASN A 231 -15.17 -17.68 1.08
N SER A 232 -14.16 -17.47 0.23
CA SER A 232 -13.39 -18.53 -0.42
C SER A 232 -11.90 -18.47 -0.11
N ALA A 233 -11.20 -19.57 -0.38
CA ALA A 233 -9.76 -19.61 -0.26
C ALA A 233 -9.08 -18.53 -1.14
N ARG A 234 -7.91 -18.06 -0.70
CA ARG A 234 -7.13 -17.06 -1.44
C ARG A 234 -6.89 -17.50 -2.90
N GLY A 235 -7.16 -16.57 -3.82
CA GLY A 235 -7.06 -16.78 -5.26
C GLY A 235 -8.39 -17.04 -5.98
N ASN A 236 -9.49 -17.29 -5.24
CA ASN A 236 -10.83 -17.27 -5.82
C ASN A 236 -11.32 -15.83 -5.87
N VAL A 237 -11.87 -15.43 -7.00
CA VAL A 237 -12.27 -14.05 -7.26
C VAL A 237 -13.78 -13.94 -7.45
N LEU A 238 -14.38 -12.91 -6.89
CA LEU A 238 -15.79 -12.58 -7.10
C LEU A 238 -16.03 -11.75 -8.37
N GLY A 239 -15.00 -11.07 -8.85
CA GLY A 239 -15.07 -10.20 -10.03
C GLY A 239 -13.68 -9.67 -10.39
N THR A 240 -13.63 -8.84 -11.44
CA THR A 240 -12.38 -8.29 -11.97
C THR A 240 -12.49 -6.81 -12.31
N ILE A 241 -11.34 -6.11 -12.31
CA ILE A 241 -11.15 -4.77 -12.85
C ILE A 241 -9.98 -4.75 -13.82
N LYS A 242 -9.93 -3.72 -14.67
CA LYS A 242 -8.84 -3.49 -15.63
C LYS A 242 -8.08 -2.22 -15.26
N GLU A 243 -6.79 -2.34 -14.92
CA GLU A 243 -5.99 -1.20 -14.46
C GLU A 243 -4.59 -1.17 -15.06
N THR A 244 -4.01 0.04 -15.08
CA THR A 244 -2.63 0.31 -15.53
C THR A 244 -1.97 1.31 -14.58
N ASN A 245 -0.79 0.99 -14.06
CA ASN A 245 -0.05 1.84 -13.12
C ASN A 245 -0.84 2.22 -11.86
N LYS A 246 -1.66 1.32 -11.37
CA LYS A 246 -2.49 1.45 -10.17
C LYS A 246 -2.14 0.38 -9.14
N THR A 247 -2.51 0.66 -7.92
CA THR A 247 -2.54 -0.34 -6.85
C THR A 247 -3.99 -0.71 -6.53
N VAL A 248 -4.19 -1.97 -6.16
CA VAL A 248 -5.43 -2.46 -5.55
C VAL A 248 -5.05 -3.01 -4.19
N VAL A 249 -5.58 -2.38 -3.15
CA VAL A 249 -5.33 -2.77 -1.77
C VAL A 249 -6.60 -3.27 -1.16
N THR A 250 -6.57 -4.49 -0.63
CA THR A 250 -7.75 -5.12 -0.04
C THR A 250 -7.54 -5.37 1.44
N SER A 251 -8.48 -4.89 2.25
CA SER A 251 -8.65 -5.28 3.66
C SER A 251 -9.93 -6.09 3.81
N GLY A 252 -9.84 -7.21 4.57
CA GLY A 252 -10.98 -8.10 4.75
C GLY A 252 -10.96 -8.79 6.11
N ILE A 253 -12.16 -9.07 6.64
CA ILE A 253 -12.35 -9.69 7.95
C ILE A 253 -11.92 -11.17 7.99
N TYR A 254 -11.69 -11.78 6.83
CA TYR A 254 -11.31 -13.18 6.66
C TYR A 254 -9.78 -13.41 6.67
N GLU A 255 -8.98 -12.36 6.53
CA GLU A 255 -7.51 -12.48 6.42
C GLU A 255 -6.86 -12.98 7.71
N ARG A 256 -7.22 -12.37 8.84
CA ARG A 256 -6.76 -12.76 10.18
C ARG A 256 -7.89 -12.60 11.17
N TYR A 257 -8.22 -13.65 11.89
CA TYR A 257 -9.23 -13.62 12.94
C TYR A 257 -8.92 -14.62 14.05
N LEU A 258 -9.48 -14.34 15.22
CA LEU A 258 -9.54 -15.23 16.35
C LEU A 258 -10.98 -15.72 16.49
N GLU A 259 -11.19 -17.02 16.69
CA GLU A 259 -12.50 -17.59 16.97
C GLU A 259 -12.61 -17.99 18.44
N VAL A 260 -13.59 -17.43 19.14
CA VAL A 260 -13.90 -17.73 20.55
C VAL A 260 -15.39 -17.93 20.68
N ASP A 261 -15.81 -19.08 21.21
CA ASP A 261 -17.22 -19.42 21.44
C ASP A 261 -18.11 -19.25 20.19
N GLY A 262 -17.58 -19.61 19.00
CA GLY A 262 -18.27 -19.51 17.73
C GLY A 262 -18.38 -18.08 17.15
N LYS A 263 -17.82 -17.06 17.83
CA LYS A 263 -17.71 -15.68 17.32
C LYS A 263 -16.31 -15.43 16.78
N LYS A 264 -16.25 -14.88 15.55
CA LYS A 264 -15.00 -14.45 14.90
C LYS A 264 -14.70 -12.99 15.22
N TYR A 265 -13.49 -12.75 15.68
CA TYR A 265 -12.92 -11.44 15.98
C TYR A 265 -11.78 -11.18 14.99
N HIS A 266 -11.98 -10.30 14.02
CA HIS A 266 -10.95 -9.98 13.02
C HIS A 266 -9.98 -8.90 13.52
N HIS A 267 -8.88 -8.69 12.82
CA HIS A 267 -7.76 -7.82 13.22
C HIS A 267 -7.95 -6.33 12.91
N ILE A 268 -9.09 -5.90 12.35
CA ILE A 268 -9.36 -4.49 12.02
C ILE A 268 -10.18 -3.92 13.17
N PHE A 269 -9.53 -3.12 14.02
CA PHE A 269 -10.10 -2.66 15.29
C PHE A 269 -10.73 -1.27 15.20
N ASP A 270 -11.86 -1.13 15.86
CA ASP A 270 -12.45 0.17 16.18
C ASP A 270 -11.71 0.78 17.39
N SER A 271 -11.07 1.92 17.18
CA SER A 271 -10.31 2.64 18.20
C SER A 271 -11.17 3.20 19.34
N LYS A 272 -12.49 3.28 19.16
CA LYS A 272 -13.43 3.79 20.17
C LYS A 272 -13.83 2.70 21.16
N THR A 273 -13.94 1.46 20.69
CA THR A 273 -14.43 0.34 21.50
C THR A 273 -13.33 -0.64 21.90
N GLY A 274 -12.19 -0.67 21.18
CA GLY A 274 -11.11 -1.64 21.36
C GLY A 274 -11.47 -3.06 20.89
N TYR A 275 -12.62 -3.22 20.21
CA TYR A 275 -13.06 -4.44 19.54
C TYR A 275 -12.89 -4.32 18.02
N PRO A 276 -12.85 -5.45 17.29
CA PRO A 276 -13.02 -5.43 15.85
C PRO A 276 -14.29 -4.71 15.41
N TYR A 277 -14.27 -4.03 14.26
CA TYR A 277 -15.45 -3.37 13.70
C TYR A 277 -16.62 -4.37 13.51
N GLU A 278 -17.79 -4.00 14.00
CA GLU A 278 -19.04 -4.74 13.81
C GLU A 278 -19.95 -3.98 12.85
N ASN A 279 -19.64 -4.03 11.57
CA ASN A 279 -20.45 -3.45 10.50
C ASN A 279 -20.76 -4.51 9.43
N ASP A 280 -21.38 -4.09 8.35
CA ASP A 280 -21.79 -4.94 7.23
C ASP A 280 -20.64 -5.33 6.26
N ILE A 281 -19.45 -4.73 6.39
CA ILE A 281 -18.34 -4.97 5.46
C ILE A 281 -17.68 -6.33 5.71
N ALA A 282 -17.57 -7.14 4.66
CA ALA A 282 -16.71 -8.32 4.62
C ALA A 282 -15.31 -7.97 4.09
N SER A 283 -15.22 -7.14 3.04
CA SER A 283 -13.98 -6.61 2.51
C SER A 283 -14.18 -5.29 1.79
N VAL A 284 -13.12 -4.51 1.73
CA VAL A 284 -13.03 -3.33 0.88
C VAL A 284 -11.72 -3.36 0.11
N SER A 285 -11.81 -3.13 -1.21
CA SER A 285 -10.66 -2.97 -2.09
C SER A 285 -10.61 -1.53 -2.58
N VAL A 286 -9.49 -0.84 -2.34
CA VAL A 286 -9.25 0.53 -2.80
C VAL A 286 -8.30 0.50 -3.98
N VAL A 287 -8.68 1.20 -5.07
CA VAL A 287 -7.91 1.39 -6.30
C VAL A 287 -7.36 2.81 -6.30
N THR A 288 -6.04 2.97 -6.32
CA THR A 288 -5.40 4.29 -6.24
C THR A 288 -4.00 4.29 -6.86
N ASP A 289 -3.34 5.47 -6.92
CA ASP A 289 -2.00 5.63 -7.50
C ASP A 289 -0.89 5.18 -6.55
N LYS A 290 -1.10 5.30 -5.23
CA LYS A 290 -0.12 4.96 -4.20
C LYS A 290 -0.66 3.89 -3.27
N SER A 291 0.12 2.86 -3.05
CA SER A 291 -0.30 1.74 -2.21
C SER A 291 -0.44 2.13 -0.73
N ILE A 292 0.35 3.10 -0.26
CA ILE A 292 0.22 3.66 1.10
C ILE A 292 -1.17 4.29 1.32
N ASP A 293 -1.69 5.01 0.30
CA ASP A 293 -3.02 5.60 0.36
C ASP A 293 -4.10 4.50 0.38
N GLY A 294 -3.91 3.44 -0.40
CA GLY A 294 -4.81 2.28 -0.39
C GLY A 294 -4.93 1.64 1.00
N ASP A 295 -3.82 1.37 1.69
CA ASP A 295 -3.83 0.83 3.05
C ASP A 295 -4.58 1.76 4.02
N GLY A 296 -4.22 3.04 4.05
CA GLY A 296 -4.88 4.02 4.93
C GLY A 296 -6.38 4.11 4.68
N LEU A 297 -6.79 4.19 3.40
CA LEU A 297 -8.18 4.35 2.99
C LEU A 297 -9.03 3.10 3.23
N THR A 298 -8.49 1.88 3.11
CA THR A 298 -9.25 0.67 3.44
C THR A 298 -9.66 0.65 4.91
N THR A 299 -8.79 1.08 5.82
CA THR A 299 -9.09 1.18 7.26
C THR A 299 -10.12 2.26 7.55
N VAL A 300 -10.00 3.43 6.91
CA VAL A 300 -10.99 4.51 7.02
C VAL A 300 -12.36 4.06 6.50
N ALA A 301 -12.39 3.29 5.41
CA ALA A 301 -13.62 2.74 4.84
C ALA A 301 -14.31 1.77 5.81
N PHE A 302 -13.54 0.94 6.53
CA PHE A 302 -14.10 0.09 7.58
C PHE A 302 -14.73 0.89 8.73
N ASP A 303 -14.11 2.00 9.18
CA ASP A 303 -14.71 2.89 10.21
C ASP A 303 -16.05 3.47 9.76
N LYS A 304 -16.16 3.81 8.48
CA LYS A 304 -17.32 4.51 7.93
C LYS A 304 -18.50 3.60 7.55
N GLY A 305 -18.26 2.32 7.32
CA GLY A 305 -19.26 1.43 6.72
C GLY A 305 -19.44 1.69 5.22
N VAL A 306 -20.34 0.95 4.56
CA VAL A 306 -20.48 0.99 3.09
C VAL A 306 -20.94 2.36 2.59
N LYS A 307 -22.03 2.90 3.14
CA LYS A 307 -22.65 4.14 2.64
C LYS A 307 -21.72 5.35 2.75
N GLU A 308 -21.25 5.62 3.96
CA GLU A 308 -20.36 6.76 4.22
C GLU A 308 -18.97 6.54 3.63
N GLY A 309 -18.51 5.29 3.55
CA GLY A 309 -17.24 4.92 2.94
C GLY A 309 -17.21 5.21 1.44
N LEU A 310 -18.27 4.85 0.70
CA LEU A 310 -18.42 5.23 -0.71
C LEU A 310 -18.37 6.74 -0.90
N ALA A 311 -19.16 7.48 -0.12
CA ALA A 311 -19.20 8.94 -0.21
C ALA A 311 -17.84 9.57 0.14
N TYR A 312 -17.12 9.03 1.13
CA TYR A 312 -15.81 9.52 1.51
C TYR A 312 -14.78 9.30 0.39
N ILE A 313 -14.73 8.11 -0.19
CA ILE A 313 -13.80 7.82 -1.28
C ILE A 313 -14.05 8.75 -2.48
N GLU A 314 -15.28 8.98 -2.85
CA GLU A 314 -15.63 9.82 -4.01
C GLU A 314 -15.37 11.31 -3.80
N ASN A 315 -15.59 11.83 -2.59
CA ASN A 315 -15.59 13.27 -2.34
C ASN A 315 -14.37 13.80 -1.58
N GLU A 316 -13.69 12.95 -0.76
CA GLU A 316 -12.66 13.39 0.16
C GLU A 316 -11.26 12.86 -0.19
N THR A 317 -11.16 12.04 -1.26
CA THR A 317 -9.88 11.47 -1.70
C THR A 317 -9.42 12.05 -3.05
N PRO A 318 -8.15 11.87 -3.44
CA PRO A 318 -7.68 12.33 -4.74
C PRO A 318 -8.48 11.72 -5.89
N LYS A 319 -8.73 12.53 -6.93
CA LYS A 319 -9.43 12.07 -8.13
C LYS A 319 -8.75 10.84 -8.74
N GLY A 320 -9.55 9.84 -9.10
CA GLY A 320 -9.09 8.55 -9.62
C GLY A 320 -8.75 7.54 -8.52
N THR A 321 -9.12 7.85 -7.28
CA THR A 321 -9.23 6.87 -6.21
C THR A 321 -10.64 6.29 -6.21
N ASP A 322 -10.75 4.97 -6.23
CA ASP A 322 -12.00 4.24 -6.31
C ASP A 322 -12.02 3.09 -5.29
N ALA A 323 -13.21 2.53 -5.02
CA ALA A 323 -13.34 1.42 -4.10
C ALA A 323 -14.45 0.44 -4.49
N ILE A 324 -14.24 -0.80 -4.06
CA ILE A 324 -15.18 -1.91 -4.15
C ILE A 324 -15.45 -2.38 -2.72
N PHE A 325 -16.69 -2.30 -2.29
CA PHE A 325 -17.15 -2.78 -1.00
C PHE A 325 -17.91 -4.09 -1.18
N VAL A 326 -17.56 -5.09 -0.40
CA VAL A 326 -18.27 -6.38 -0.36
C VAL A 326 -18.88 -6.54 1.02
N THR A 327 -20.18 -6.74 1.09
CA THR A 327 -20.89 -6.94 2.36
C THR A 327 -20.84 -8.39 2.82
N ARG A 328 -21.09 -8.61 4.10
CA ARG A 328 -21.24 -9.97 4.70
C ARG A 328 -22.41 -10.77 4.10
N GLU A 329 -23.38 -10.08 3.52
CA GLU A 329 -24.56 -10.67 2.86
C GLU A 329 -24.31 -10.98 1.37
N GLY A 330 -23.10 -10.69 0.85
CA GLY A 330 -22.71 -10.97 -0.54
C GLY A 330 -23.17 -9.90 -1.54
N VAL A 331 -23.42 -8.67 -1.08
CA VAL A 331 -23.75 -7.54 -1.94
C VAL A 331 -22.49 -6.73 -2.22
N VAL A 332 -22.27 -6.35 -3.48
CA VAL A 332 -21.11 -5.59 -3.94
C VAL A 332 -21.52 -4.18 -4.33
N TYR A 333 -20.85 -3.18 -3.77
CA TYR A 333 -21.01 -1.78 -4.12
C TYR A 333 -19.68 -1.22 -4.65
N VAL A 334 -19.75 -0.42 -5.70
CA VAL A 334 -18.56 0.22 -6.29
C VAL A 334 -18.72 1.73 -6.36
N THR A 335 -17.63 2.48 -6.30
CA THR A 335 -17.61 3.92 -6.60
C THR A 335 -17.96 4.18 -8.07
N ASP A 336 -18.37 5.41 -8.38
CA ASP A 336 -18.80 5.78 -9.73
C ASP A 336 -17.71 5.55 -10.79
N GLY A 337 -16.43 5.72 -10.42
CA GLY A 337 -15.30 5.49 -11.33
C GLY A 337 -15.10 4.03 -11.75
N LEU A 338 -15.66 3.08 -11.01
CA LEU A 338 -15.55 1.64 -11.34
C LEU A 338 -16.82 1.05 -11.97
N LYS A 339 -17.91 1.79 -12.13
CA LYS A 339 -19.18 1.27 -12.67
C LYS A 339 -19.04 0.58 -14.03
N ASP A 340 -18.19 1.13 -14.89
CA ASP A 340 -17.96 0.60 -16.24
C ASP A 340 -16.68 -0.26 -16.32
N ASN A 341 -15.94 -0.40 -15.21
CA ASN A 341 -14.67 -1.14 -15.15
C ASN A 341 -14.76 -2.42 -14.32
N PHE A 342 -15.64 -2.48 -13.32
CA PHE A 342 -15.81 -3.68 -12.50
C PHE A 342 -16.77 -4.66 -13.17
N GLU A 343 -16.31 -5.90 -13.37
CA GLU A 343 -17.10 -7.00 -13.90
C GLU A 343 -17.28 -8.06 -12.80
N LEU A 344 -18.52 -8.22 -12.30
CA LEU A 344 -18.87 -9.27 -11.36
C LEU A 344 -18.89 -10.62 -12.07
N GLY A 345 -18.32 -11.66 -11.47
CA GLY A 345 -18.35 -13.03 -12.04
C GLY A 345 -19.76 -13.62 -12.05
N GLU A 346 -20.17 -14.20 -13.18
CA GLU A 346 -21.53 -14.76 -13.36
C GLU A 346 -21.89 -15.80 -12.29
N ASP A 347 -20.94 -16.66 -11.90
CA ASP A 347 -21.13 -17.73 -10.92
C ASP A 347 -20.53 -17.39 -9.54
N SER A 348 -20.27 -16.11 -9.25
CA SER A 348 -19.61 -15.69 -8.01
C SER A 348 -20.45 -15.89 -6.75
N GLY A 349 -21.77 -15.96 -6.90
CA GLY A 349 -22.71 -15.99 -5.76
C GLY A 349 -22.96 -14.63 -5.11
N PHE A 350 -22.39 -13.55 -5.68
CA PHE A 350 -22.56 -12.16 -5.24
C PHE A 350 -23.53 -11.41 -6.13
N THR A 351 -24.06 -10.28 -5.65
CA THR A 351 -24.95 -9.41 -6.41
C THR A 351 -24.50 -7.97 -6.34
N MET A 352 -24.70 -7.22 -7.45
CA MET A 352 -24.48 -5.77 -7.42
C MET A 352 -25.59 -5.08 -6.62
N GLY A 353 -25.20 -4.21 -5.69
CA GLY A 353 -26.13 -3.45 -4.86
C GLY A 353 -26.58 -2.15 -5.52
N ASP A 354 -27.83 -1.76 -5.28
CA ASP A 354 -28.29 -0.40 -5.58
C ASP A 354 -27.92 0.52 -4.39
N ARG A 355 -27.20 1.60 -4.64
CA ARG A 355 -26.84 2.57 -3.60
C ARG A 355 -28.03 3.25 -2.94
N ASN A 356 -29.20 3.31 -3.62
CA ASN A 356 -30.41 3.84 -3.04
C ASN A 356 -30.96 2.99 -1.88
N ASP A 357 -30.53 1.72 -1.81
CA ASP A 357 -30.94 0.79 -0.73
C ASP A 357 -30.05 0.95 0.53
N LEU A 358 -28.95 1.69 0.46
CA LEU A 358 -28.08 1.95 1.61
C LEU A 358 -28.74 2.90 2.62
N LYS A 359 -28.96 2.39 3.82
CA LYS A 359 -29.63 3.10 4.93
C LYS A 359 -28.69 4.02 5.70
#